data_23f07b11bb6cd9aba17694a60ed6971a
#
_entry.id   23f07b11bb6cd9aba17694a60ed6971a
#
_cell.length_a   1.000
_cell.length_b   1.000
_cell.length_c   1.000
_cell.angle_alpha   90.00
_cell.angle_beta   90.00
_cell.angle_gamma   90.00
#
_symmetry.space_group_name_H-M   'P 1'
#
loop_
_entity.id
_entity.type
_entity.pdbx_description
1 polymer ?
#
loop_
_entity_poly.entity_id
_entity_poly.type
_entity_poly.pdbx_seq_one_letter_code
_entity_poly.pdbx_strand_id
1 'polypeptide(L)'
;DLLTGLTTDERQRFYLDNMKSSSQHLLKLVSDLLDFHRLDLNKAEVNRVTFNPAQLFEEIRISFKPLTDAKHLTLSCSIDAELDGRFISDPLRIRQIVNNLLSNAVKFTAKGSIALNITYHSSSVRIEVVDTGKGMAPGDREKIFQEFTRLPGAQGEEGFGLGLSIVHKLVTLLEGSISVQSTLGEGSRFIVILPLYPVGPVTGEKREGNVSSVSTTDQAVDDG
;
A
#
# COMPACT_ATOMS: atom_id res chain seq x y z
N ASP A 1 4.63 -5.86 27.68
CA ASP A 1 6.10 -5.65 27.68
C ASP A 1 6.72 -5.58 29.07
N LEU A 2 6.04 -5.04 30.10
CA LEU A 2 6.55 -5.02 31.47
C LEU A 2 6.64 -6.43 32.09
N LEU A 3 5.64 -7.28 31.84
CA LEU A 3 5.61 -8.63 32.42
C LEU A 3 6.62 -9.59 31.75
N THR A 4 6.87 -9.45 30.45
CA THR A 4 7.86 -10.25 29.74
C THR A 4 9.31 -9.93 30.15
N GLY A 5 9.57 -8.71 30.60
CA GLY A 5 10.89 -8.29 31.12
C GLY A 5 11.19 -8.75 32.55
N LEU A 6 10.15 -9.13 33.33
CA LEU A 6 10.28 -9.49 34.73
C LEU A 6 10.41 -10.99 35.00
N THR A 7 10.18 -11.84 33.99
CA THR A 7 10.23 -13.29 34.17
C THR A 7 11.48 -13.92 33.60
N THR A 8 12.13 -14.79 34.35
CA THR A 8 13.28 -15.62 33.95
C THR A 8 12.86 -17.02 33.51
N ASP A 9 11.60 -17.42 33.74
CA ASP A 9 11.07 -18.72 33.38
C ASP A 9 10.62 -18.75 31.91
N GLU A 10 11.25 -19.60 31.08
CA GLU A 10 10.94 -19.76 29.67
C GLU A 10 9.48 -20.15 29.41
N ARG A 11 8.87 -20.94 30.28
CA ARG A 11 7.45 -21.31 30.20
C ARG A 11 6.54 -20.11 30.38
N GLN A 12 6.84 -19.25 31.35
CA GLN A 12 6.07 -18.04 31.60
C GLN A 12 6.22 -17.06 30.43
N ARG A 13 7.41 -16.90 29.86
CA ARG A 13 7.64 -16.10 28.64
C ARG A 13 6.78 -16.61 27.48
N PHE A 14 6.81 -17.92 27.24
CA PHE A 14 6.00 -18.54 26.18
C PHE A 14 4.50 -18.24 26.35
N TYR A 15 3.96 -18.35 27.56
CA TYR A 15 2.55 -18.01 27.82
C TYR A 15 2.26 -16.53 27.65
N LEU A 16 3.16 -15.65 28.12
CA LEU A 16 2.99 -14.21 27.98
C LEU A 16 3.04 -13.77 26.51
N ASP A 17 3.93 -14.34 25.71
CA ASP A 17 4.03 -14.06 24.28
C ASP A 17 2.77 -14.54 23.53
N ASN A 18 2.25 -15.73 23.87
CA ASN A 18 1.00 -16.22 23.31
C ASN A 18 -0.21 -15.35 23.72
N MET A 19 -0.28 -14.90 24.97
CA MET A 19 -1.33 -13.98 25.43
C MET A 19 -1.25 -12.63 24.71
N LYS A 20 -0.04 -12.08 24.54
CA LYS A 20 0.22 -10.85 23.80
C LYS A 20 -0.22 -10.98 22.33
N SER A 21 0.20 -12.05 21.65
CA SER A 21 -0.18 -12.34 20.27
C SER A 21 -1.71 -12.44 20.15
N SER A 22 -2.36 -13.24 21.01
CA SER A 22 -3.81 -13.41 21.00
C SER A 22 -4.56 -12.10 21.25
N SER A 23 -4.07 -11.25 22.16
CA SER A 23 -4.66 -9.93 22.44
C SER A 23 -4.51 -8.99 21.25
N GLN A 24 -3.36 -9.00 20.58
CA GLN A 24 -3.12 -8.20 19.37
C GLN A 24 -4.03 -8.65 18.22
N HIS A 25 -4.23 -9.95 18.06
CA HIS A 25 -5.17 -10.51 17.07
C HIS A 25 -6.60 -10.06 17.34
N LEU A 26 -7.04 -10.12 18.59
CA LEU A 26 -8.39 -9.69 18.98
C LEU A 26 -8.59 -8.18 18.73
N LEU A 27 -7.62 -7.35 19.10
CA LEU A 27 -7.65 -5.91 18.83
C LEU A 27 -7.71 -5.61 17.33
N LYS A 28 -6.92 -6.32 16.53
CA LYS A 28 -6.96 -6.18 15.06
C LYS A 28 -8.33 -6.57 14.51
N LEU A 29 -8.91 -7.67 14.99
CA LEU A 29 -10.24 -8.13 14.58
C LEU A 29 -11.31 -7.09 14.87
N VAL A 30 -11.33 -6.56 16.11
CA VAL A 30 -12.29 -5.53 16.53
C VAL A 30 -12.12 -4.27 15.68
N SER A 31 -10.86 -3.85 15.43
CA SER A 31 -10.57 -2.70 14.58
C SER A 31 -11.04 -2.92 13.14
N ASP A 32 -10.72 -4.06 12.54
CA ASP A 32 -11.13 -4.42 11.18
C ASP A 32 -12.67 -4.47 11.05
N LEU A 33 -13.37 -5.00 12.06
CA LEU A 33 -14.83 -5.05 12.09
C LEU A 33 -15.46 -3.66 12.23
N LEU A 34 -14.91 -2.79 13.09
CA LEU A 34 -15.39 -1.43 13.25
C LEU A 34 -15.15 -0.59 11.98
N ASP A 35 -13.97 -0.71 11.36
CA ASP A 35 -13.67 -0.04 10.10
C ASP A 35 -14.60 -0.52 8.99
N PHE A 36 -14.78 -1.84 8.89
CA PHE A 36 -15.72 -2.43 7.94
C PHE A 36 -17.14 -1.86 8.12
N HIS A 37 -17.67 -1.86 9.35
CA HIS A 37 -19.00 -1.36 9.65
C HIS A 37 -19.16 0.15 9.34
N ARG A 38 -18.13 0.97 9.60
CA ARG A 38 -18.14 2.39 9.23
C ARG A 38 -18.16 2.60 7.72
N LEU A 39 -17.38 1.80 6.98
CA LEU A 39 -17.35 1.83 5.52
C LEU A 39 -18.68 1.34 4.92
N ASP A 40 -19.28 0.30 5.48
CA ASP A 40 -20.53 -0.29 5.00
C ASP A 40 -21.72 0.66 5.15
N LEU A 41 -21.76 1.43 6.22
CA LEU A 41 -22.81 2.43 6.47
C LEU A 41 -22.60 3.75 5.69
N ASN A 42 -21.61 3.83 4.79
CA ASN A 42 -21.21 5.08 4.12
C ASN A 42 -20.95 6.25 5.09
N LYS A 43 -20.53 5.94 6.33
CA LYS A 43 -20.19 6.91 7.37
C LYS A 43 -18.69 7.24 7.43
N ALA A 44 -17.88 6.55 6.62
CA ALA A 44 -16.46 6.83 6.53
C ALA A 44 -16.25 8.06 5.64
N GLU A 45 -15.69 9.10 6.23
CA GLU A 45 -15.31 10.32 5.51
C GLU A 45 -13.86 10.22 5.05
N VAL A 46 -13.56 10.83 3.90
CA VAL A 46 -12.19 10.99 3.41
C VAL A 46 -11.60 12.25 4.03
N ASN A 47 -10.55 12.10 4.80
CA ASN A 47 -9.81 13.22 5.37
C ASN A 47 -8.67 13.63 4.44
N ARG A 48 -8.96 14.51 3.47
CA ARG A 48 -7.94 14.99 2.52
C ARG A 48 -7.03 16.01 3.19
N VAL A 49 -5.77 15.63 3.36
CA VAL A 49 -4.71 16.48 3.91
C VAL A 49 -3.51 16.53 2.96
N THR A 50 -2.68 17.54 3.13
CA THR A 50 -1.42 17.63 2.40
C THR A 50 -0.36 16.76 3.08
N PHE A 51 0.31 15.89 2.31
CA PHE A 51 1.37 15.00 2.79
C PHE A 51 2.42 14.76 1.70
N ASN A 52 3.52 14.10 2.06
CA ASN A 52 4.54 13.61 1.12
C ASN A 52 4.34 12.10 0.90
N PRO A 53 3.93 11.65 -0.30
CA PRO A 53 3.71 10.23 -0.58
C PRO A 53 4.99 9.40 -0.50
N ALA A 54 6.13 9.91 -0.97
CA ALA A 54 7.39 9.17 -0.91
C ALA A 54 7.77 8.83 0.53
N GLN A 55 7.61 9.79 1.46
CA GLN A 55 7.82 9.57 2.87
C GLN A 55 6.84 8.53 3.44
N LEU A 56 5.56 8.60 3.09
CA LEU A 56 4.55 7.64 3.53
C LEU A 56 4.91 6.20 3.14
N PHE A 57 5.29 5.97 1.87
CA PHE A 57 5.62 4.65 1.39
C PHE A 57 6.94 4.13 1.97
N GLU A 58 7.92 5.01 2.19
CA GLU A 58 9.17 4.64 2.86
C GLU A 58 8.94 4.21 4.32
N GLU A 59 8.11 4.92 5.07
CA GLU A 59 7.72 4.53 6.42
C GLU A 59 7.03 3.16 6.45
N ILE A 60 6.15 2.88 5.47
CA ILE A 60 5.51 1.57 5.33
C ILE A 60 6.57 0.50 5.05
N ARG A 61 7.49 0.72 4.11
CA ARG A 61 8.58 -0.20 3.80
C ARG A 61 9.39 -0.55 5.05
N ILE A 62 9.79 0.47 5.80
CA ILE A 62 10.56 0.30 7.05
C ILE A 62 9.78 -0.56 8.06
N SER A 63 8.48 -0.35 8.19
CA SER A 63 7.65 -1.10 9.15
C SER A 63 7.50 -2.58 8.80
N PHE A 64 7.56 -2.94 7.51
CA PHE A 64 7.45 -4.33 7.06
C PHE A 64 8.79 -5.07 7.00
N LYS A 65 9.93 -4.36 6.99
CA LYS A 65 11.26 -4.97 6.91
C LYS A 65 11.50 -6.03 7.99
N PRO A 66 11.22 -5.79 9.30
CA PRO A 66 11.41 -6.82 10.33
C PRO A 66 10.53 -8.07 10.11
N LEU A 67 9.30 -7.89 9.58
CA LEU A 67 8.38 -9.00 9.32
C LEU A 67 8.87 -9.89 8.17
N THR A 68 9.40 -9.28 7.12
CA THR A 68 9.97 -10.01 5.98
C THR A 68 11.28 -10.69 6.36
N ASP A 69 12.16 -10.03 7.14
CA ASP A 69 13.41 -10.60 7.62
C ASP A 69 13.18 -11.82 8.51
N ALA A 70 12.20 -11.76 9.42
CA ALA A 70 11.83 -12.88 10.29
C ALA A 70 11.38 -14.13 9.51
N LYS A 71 10.84 -13.94 8.29
CA LYS A 71 10.47 -15.02 7.37
C LYS A 71 11.50 -15.31 6.28
N HIS A 72 12.67 -14.65 6.32
CA HIS A 72 13.71 -14.75 5.28
C HIS A 72 13.20 -14.42 3.86
N LEU A 73 12.27 -13.46 3.76
CA LEU A 73 11.75 -12.96 2.50
C LEU A 73 12.53 -11.72 2.05
N THR A 74 12.78 -11.60 0.74
CA THR A 74 13.35 -10.38 0.17
C THR A 74 12.24 -9.35 -0.03
N LEU A 75 12.35 -8.17 0.61
CA LEU A 75 11.46 -7.03 0.37
C LEU A 75 12.17 -5.98 -0.49
N SER A 76 11.69 -5.76 -1.70
CA SER A 76 12.09 -4.64 -2.57
C SER A 76 11.04 -3.54 -2.58
N CYS A 77 11.48 -2.28 -2.72
CA CYS A 77 10.60 -1.14 -2.83
C CYS A 77 11.15 -0.18 -3.90
N SER A 78 10.30 0.21 -4.83
CA SER A 78 10.58 1.23 -5.83
C SER A 78 9.53 2.32 -5.72
N ILE A 79 9.98 3.56 -5.50
CA ILE A 79 9.11 4.73 -5.37
C ILE A 79 9.52 5.74 -6.43
N ASP A 80 8.56 6.19 -7.23
CA ASP A 80 8.78 7.19 -8.25
C ASP A 80 9.24 8.51 -7.63
N ALA A 81 10.30 9.10 -8.19
CA ALA A 81 10.87 10.35 -7.71
C ALA A 81 9.89 11.53 -7.81
N GLU A 82 8.93 11.48 -8.72
CA GLU A 82 7.87 12.51 -8.84
C GLU A 82 6.95 12.56 -7.59
N LEU A 83 6.95 11.53 -6.76
CA LEU A 83 6.19 11.48 -5.52
C LEU A 83 6.87 12.19 -4.34
N ASP A 84 8.12 12.63 -4.51
CA ASP A 84 8.81 13.45 -3.50
C ASP A 84 8.35 14.89 -3.58
N GLY A 85 7.21 15.17 -2.95
CA GLY A 85 6.57 16.48 -2.99
C GLY A 85 5.33 16.51 -2.10
N ARG A 86 4.56 17.59 -2.26
CA ARG A 86 3.32 17.79 -1.51
C ARG A 86 2.12 17.39 -2.35
N PHE A 87 1.32 16.47 -1.85
CA PHE A 87 0.11 16.00 -2.52
C PHE A 87 -1.08 16.04 -1.56
N ILE A 88 -2.29 16.03 -2.13
CA ILE A 88 -3.55 16.01 -1.38
C ILE A 88 -4.22 14.65 -1.58
N SER A 89 -4.45 13.93 -0.50
CA SER A 89 -5.29 12.74 -0.39
C SER A 89 -5.49 12.39 1.10
N ASP A 90 -5.92 11.15 1.39
CA ASP A 90 -6.02 10.61 2.75
C ASP A 90 -4.87 9.61 3.01
N PRO A 91 -3.76 10.04 3.63
CA PRO A 91 -2.60 9.19 3.87
C PRO A 91 -2.91 8.03 4.82
N LEU A 92 -3.88 8.18 5.73
CA LEU A 92 -4.29 7.11 6.64
C LEU A 92 -4.95 5.97 5.88
N ARG A 93 -5.85 6.27 4.95
CA ARG A 93 -6.54 5.28 4.12
C ARG A 93 -5.59 4.63 3.13
N ILE A 94 -4.69 5.40 2.51
CA ILE A 94 -3.63 4.84 1.65
C ILE A 94 -2.75 3.86 2.45
N ARG A 95 -2.29 4.24 3.63
CA ARG A 95 -1.52 3.38 4.53
C ARG A 95 -2.28 2.09 4.87
N GLN A 96 -3.58 2.19 5.16
CA GLN A 96 -4.42 1.04 5.48
C GLN A 96 -4.53 0.05 4.30
N ILE A 97 -4.71 0.57 3.08
CA ILE A 97 -4.71 -0.24 1.85
C ILE A 97 -3.39 -0.99 1.70
N VAL A 98 -2.27 -0.27 1.72
CA VAL A 98 -0.93 -0.86 1.49
C VAL A 98 -0.57 -1.86 2.57
N ASN A 99 -0.85 -1.56 3.84
CA ASN A 99 -0.60 -2.46 4.96
C ASN A 99 -1.39 -3.77 4.83
N ASN A 100 -2.66 -3.72 4.40
CA ASN A 100 -3.45 -4.93 4.17
C ASN A 100 -2.87 -5.79 3.03
N LEU A 101 -2.47 -5.17 1.91
CA LEU A 101 -1.88 -5.87 0.78
C LEU A 101 -0.52 -6.49 1.14
N LEU A 102 0.38 -5.73 1.79
CA LEU A 102 1.68 -6.24 2.23
C LEU A 102 1.56 -7.32 3.31
N SER A 103 0.63 -7.17 4.25
CA SER A 103 0.35 -8.20 5.26
C SER A 103 -0.07 -9.52 4.63
N ASN A 104 -0.93 -9.46 3.59
CA ASN A 104 -1.32 -10.63 2.83
C ASN A 104 -0.13 -11.22 2.06
N ALA A 105 0.70 -10.41 1.42
CA ALA A 105 1.91 -10.87 0.73
C ALA A 105 2.86 -11.60 1.69
N VAL A 106 3.16 -11.02 2.86
CA VAL A 106 4.00 -11.66 3.89
C VAL A 106 3.37 -12.95 4.41
N LYS A 107 2.04 -12.96 4.57
CA LYS A 107 1.30 -14.11 5.08
C LYS A 107 1.36 -15.31 4.12
N PHE A 108 1.11 -15.06 2.83
CA PHE A 108 0.96 -16.12 1.82
C PHE A 108 2.23 -16.45 1.04
N THR A 109 3.36 -15.79 1.37
CA THR A 109 4.68 -16.12 0.84
C THR A 109 5.49 -16.86 1.91
N ALA A 110 5.78 -18.12 1.65
CA ALA A 110 6.61 -18.94 2.56
C ALA A 110 8.10 -18.73 2.29
N LYS A 111 8.49 -18.56 1.03
CA LYS A 111 9.87 -18.31 0.57
C LYS A 111 9.82 -17.45 -0.69
N GLY A 112 10.86 -16.64 -0.91
CA GLY A 112 11.00 -15.82 -2.11
C GLY A 112 10.97 -14.32 -1.81
N SER A 113 10.17 -13.55 -2.54
CA SER A 113 10.24 -12.10 -2.50
C SER A 113 8.86 -11.42 -2.54
N ILE A 114 8.86 -10.19 -2.02
CA ILE A 114 7.75 -9.24 -2.10
C ILE A 114 8.29 -7.95 -2.68
N ALA A 115 7.60 -7.38 -3.66
CA ALA A 115 7.93 -6.10 -4.24
C ALA A 115 6.78 -5.10 -4.04
N LEU A 116 7.12 -3.89 -3.59
CA LEU A 116 6.23 -2.75 -3.51
C LEU A 116 6.69 -1.73 -4.55
N ASN A 117 5.92 -1.56 -5.63
CA ASN A 117 6.23 -0.62 -6.71
C ASN A 117 5.21 0.50 -6.73
N ILE A 118 5.69 1.73 -6.62
CA ILE A 118 4.86 2.93 -6.60
C ILE A 118 5.27 3.82 -7.77
N THR A 119 4.34 4.06 -8.68
CA THR A 119 4.53 4.95 -9.83
C THR A 119 3.47 6.04 -9.84
N TYR A 120 3.83 7.19 -10.38
CA TYR A 120 2.93 8.33 -10.52
C TYR A 120 2.74 8.68 -11.99
N HIS A 121 1.50 8.87 -12.41
CA HIS A 121 1.19 9.30 -13.77
C HIS A 121 -0.18 9.96 -13.83
N SER A 122 -0.27 11.08 -14.54
CA SER A 122 -1.55 11.75 -14.85
C SER A 122 -2.45 11.95 -13.63
N SER A 123 -1.91 12.53 -12.55
CA SER A 123 -2.63 12.80 -11.29
C SER A 123 -3.16 11.54 -10.59
N SER A 124 -2.53 10.40 -10.82
CA SER A 124 -2.85 9.14 -10.18
C SER A 124 -1.59 8.44 -9.68
N VAL A 125 -1.68 7.86 -8.49
CA VAL A 125 -0.66 6.94 -7.97
C VAL A 125 -1.09 5.51 -8.27
N ARG A 126 -0.18 4.74 -8.85
CA ARG A 126 -0.30 3.29 -9.04
C ARG A 126 0.55 2.59 -8.02
N ILE A 127 -0.07 1.78 -7.20
CA ILE A 127 0.54 1.00 -6.13
C ILE A 127 0.45 -0.47 -6.54
N GLU A 128 1.59 -1.12 -6.72
CA GLU A 128 1.66 -2.56 -6.97
C GLU A 128 2.31 -3.27 -5.79
N VAL A 129 1.64 -4.32 -5.31
CA VAL A 129 2.22 -5.30 -4.39
C VAL A 129 2.31 -6.62 -5.11
N VAL A 130 3.53 -7.11 -5.31
CA VAL A 130 3.83 -8.36 -6.01
C VAL A 130 4.45 -9.33 -5.02
N ASP A 131 3.93 -10.53 -4.94
CA ASP A 131 4.49 -11.61 -4.13
C ASP A 131 4.77 -12.86 -4.98
N THR A 132 5.74 -13.66 -4.56
CA THR A 132 6.07 -14.96 -5.15
C THR A 132 5.50 -16.11 -4.32
N GLY A 133 4.35 -15.89 -3.70
CA GLY A 133 3.70 -16.85 -2.82
C GLY A 133 2.93 -17.94 -3.57
N LYS A 134 2.00 -18.57 -2.88
CA LYS A 134 1.23 -19.70 -3.43
C LYS A 134 0.30 -19.36 -4.61
N GLY A 135 0.01 -18.08 -4.82
CA GLY A 135 -0.93 -17.63 -5.83
C GLY A 135 -2.37 -18.12 -5.62
N MET A 136 -3.21 -17.94 -6.64
CA MET A 136 -4.63 -18.26 -6.59
C MET A 136 -5.10 -18.87 -7.91
N ALA A 137 -6.09 -19.78 -7.83
CA ALA A 137 -6.76 -20.30 -9.01
C ALA A 137 -7.62 -19.20 -9.70
N PRO A 138 -7.83 -19.29 -11.02
CA PRO A 138 -8.60 -18.28 -11.77
C PRO A 138 -9.97 -17.98 -11.18
N GLY A 139 -10.73 -18.98 -10.76
CA GLY A 139 -12.08 -18.84 -10.20
C GLY A 139 -12.14 -18.24 -8.79
N ASP A 140 -11.00 -18.04 -8.15
CA ASP A 140 -10.94 -17.48 -6.78
C ASP A 140 -10.62 -15.99 -6.76
N ARG A 141 -10.13 -15.43 -7.88
CA ARG A 141 -9.70 -14.02 -7.95
C ARG A 141 -10.82 -13.01 -7.68
N GLU A 142 -12.04 -13.32 -8.07
CA GLU A 142 -13.19 -12.45 -7.82
C GLU A 142 -13.74 -12.60 -6.40
N LYS A 143 -13.60 -13.79 -5.83
CA LYS A 143 -14.14 -14.11 -4.51
C LYS A 143 -13.34 -13.49 -3.37
N ILE A 144 -12.04 -13.19 -3.57
CA ILE A 144 -11.15 -12.69 -2.51
C ILE A 144 -11.56 -11.32 -1.96
N PHE A 145 -12.35 -10.54 -2.72
CA PHE A 145 -12.88 -9.25 -2.29
C PHE A 145 -14.21 -9.36 -1.54
N GLN A 146 -14.82 -10.56 -1.53
CA GLN A 146 -16.04 -10.81 -0.76
C GLN A 146 -15.71 -10.92 0.73
N GLU A 147 -16.64 -10.45 1.54
CA GLU A 147 -16.53 -10.42 3.00
C GLU A 147 -16.46 -11.85 3.57
N PHE A 148 -15.64 -12.01 4.61
CA PHE A 148 -15.45 -13.29 5.31
C PHE A 148 -14.98 -14.45 4.42
N THR A 149 -14.52 -14.14 3.20
CA THR A 149 -14.06 -15.16 2.26
C THR A 149 -12.64 -15.59 2.57
N ARG A 150 -12.45 -16.89 2.72
CA ARG A 150 -11.15 -17.55 2.88
C ARG A 150 -11.02 -18.64 1.82
N LEU A 151 -9.96 -18.57 1.03
CA LEU A 151 -9.72 -19.56 0.00
C LEU A 151 -9.30 -20.90 0.59
N PRO A 152 -9.58 -22.03 -0.09
CA PRO A 152 -9.05 -23.34 0.25
C PRO A 152 -7.50 -23.26 0.38
N GLY A 153 -6.94 -23.93 1.40
CA GLY A 153 -5.51 -23.88 1.69
C GLY A 153 -5.05 -22.64 2.49
N ALA A 154 -5.96 -21.74 2.89
CA ALA A 154 -5.69 -20.72 3.90
C ALA A 154 -6.05 -21.19 5.33
N GLN A 155 -6.38 -22.48 5.50
CA GLN A 155 -6.66 -23.10 6.80
C GLN A 155 -5.35 -23.14 7.60
N GLY A 156 -5.35 -22.56 8.80
CA GLY A 156 -4.14 -22.40 9.63
C GLY A 156 -3.45 -21.03 9.51
N GLU A 157 -3.73 -20.26 8.47
CA GLU A 157 -3.26 -18.89 8.36
C GLU A 157 -4.20 -17.93 9.11
N GLU A 158 -3.63 -17.00 9.86
CA GLU A 158 -4.40 -16.04 10.66
C GLU A 158 -5.21 -15.07 9.79
N GLY A 159 -6.44 -14.75 10.18
CA GLY A 159 -7.26 -13.69 9.60
C GLY A 159 -8.71 -14.11 9.30
N PHE A 160 -9.59 -13.11 9.33
CA PHE A 160 -11.06 -13.29 9.29
C PHE A 160 -11.65 -13.11 7.89
N GLY A 161 -10.83 -12.89 6.85
CA GLY A 161 -11.31 -12.68 5.49
C GLY A 161 -11.89 -11.27 5.25
N LEU A 162 -11.55 -10.29 6.11
CA LEU A 162 -12.02 -8.90 5.98
C LEU A 162 -11.00 -7.97 5.28
N GLY A 163 -9.70 -8.31 5.29
CA GLY A 163 -8.66 -7.38 4.83
C GLY A 163 -8.82 -6.91 3.39
N LEU A 164 -9.11 -7.81 2.45
CA LEU A 164 -9.26 -7.44 1.03
C LEU A 164 -10.62 -6.79 0.73
N SER A 165 -11.69 -7.14 1.44
CA SER A 165 -12.97 -6.44 1.33
C SER A 165 -12.86 -5.00 1.86
N ILE A 166 -12.12 -4.77 2.95
CA ILE A 166 -11.79 -3.43 3.45
C ILE A 166 -10.96 -2.66 2.40
N VAL A 167 -9.95 -3.28 1.79
CA VAL A 167 -9.17 -2.65 0.71
C VAL A 167 -10.08 -2.22 -0.43
N HIS A 168 -10.97 -3.08 -0.90
CA HIS A 168 -11.90 -2.76 -1.98
C HIS A 168 -12.80 -1.56 -1.62
N LYS A 169 -13.39 -1.56 -0.42
CA LYS A 169 -14.23 -0.45 0.08
C LYS A 169 -13.43 0.86 0.20
N LEU A 170 -12.19 0.81 0.71
CA LEU A 170 -11.32 1.99 0.83
C LEU A 170 -10.90 2.55 -0.53
N VAL A 171 -10.57 1.68 -1.48
CA VAL A 171 -10.22 2.08 -2.85
C VAL A 171 -11.43 2.76 -3.52
N THR A 172 -12.63 2.22 -3.35
CA THR A 172 -13.87 2.83 -3.84
C THR A 172 -14.14 4.18 -3.17
N LEU A 173 -13.95 4.28 -1.84
CA LEU A 173 -14.09 5.51 -1.08
C LEU A 173 -13.13 6.62 -1.56
N LEU A 174 -11.92 6.23 -1.98
CA LEU A 174 -10.91 7.14 -2.53
C LEU A 174 -11.05 7.35 -4.06
N GLU A 175 -12.16 6.91 -4.66
CA GLU A 175 -12.46 7.06 -6.09
C GLU A 175 -11.42 6.38 -7.00
N GLY A 176 -10.85 5.29 -6.53
CA GLY A 176 -9.81 4.52 -7.22
C GLY A 176 -10.31 3.21 -7.82
N SER A 177 -9.36 2.38 -8.23
CA SER A 177 -9.62 1.02 -8.73
C SER A 177 -8.60 0.03 -8.18
N ILE A 178 -9.02 -1.24 -8.04
CA ILE A 178 -8.14 -2.34 -7.66
C ILE A 178 -8.33 -3.51 -8.63
N SER A 179 -7.24 -4.15 -8.98
CA SER A 179 -7.23 -5.38 -9.77
C SER A 179 -6.20 -6.36 -9.23
N VAL A 180 -6.37 -7.64 -9.58
CA VAL A 180 -5.48 -8.73 -9.18
C VAL A 180 -5.12 -9.60 -10.37
N GLN A 181 -3.85 -9.93 -10.47
CA GLN A 181 -3.31 -10.94 -11.36
C GLN A 181 -2.65 -12.01 -10.49
N SER A 182 -2.95 -13.27 -10.70
CA SER A 182 -2.38 -14.34 -9.90
C SER A 182 -2.42 -15.66 -10.67
N THR A 183 -1.40 -16.46 -10.46
CA THR A 183 -1.31 -17.84 -10.98
C THR A 183 -0.97 -18.75 -9.82
N LEU A 184 -1.67 -19.88 -9.71
CA LEU A 184 -1.41 -20.83 -8.65
C LEU A 184 0.03 -21.37 -8.74
N GLY A 185 0.79 -21.26 -7.66
CA GLY A 185 2.20 -21.64 -7.57
C GLY A 185 3.20 -20.57 -8.01
N GLU A 186 2.77 -19.45 -8.59
CA GLU A 186 3.67 -18.39 -9.09
C GLU A 186 3.61 -17.10 -8.25
N GLY A 187 2.52 -16.88 -7.51
CA GLY A 187 2.30 -15.71 -6.69
C GLY A 187 1.15 -14.82 -7.15
N SER A 188 1.11 -13.61 -6.61
CA SER A 188 0.05 -12.65 -6.89
C SER A 188 0.61 -11.25 -7.11
N ARG A 189 -0.12 -10.46 -7.90
CA ARG A 189 0.11 -9.04 -8.15
C ARG A 189 -1.19 -8.30 -7.91
N PHE A 190 -1.23 -7.48 -6.89
CA PHE A 190 -2.31 -6.56 -6.62
C PHE A 190 -1.94 -5.18 -7.14
N ILE A 191 -2.85 -4.54 -7.86
CA ILE A 191 -2.67 -3.24 -8.48
C ILE A 191 -3.78 -2.32 -8.00
N VAL A 192 -3.41 -1.24 -7.33
CA VAL A 192 -4.33 -0.19 -6.87
C VAL A 192 -3.97 1.10 -7.59
N ILE A 193 -4.97 1.80 -8.12
CA ILE A 193 -4.82 3.12 -8.74
C ILE A 193 -5.71 4.09 -7.96
N LEU A 194 -5.11 5.16 -7.44
CA LEU A 194 -5.82 6.18 -6.66
C LEU A 194 -5.57 7.57 -7.25
N PRO A 195 -6.56 8.46 -7.27
CA PRO A 195 -6.34 9.86 -7.55
C PRO A 195 -5.39 10.47 -6.52
N LEU A 196 -4.42 11.23 -7.00
CA LEU A 196 -3.42 11.91 -6.17
C LEU A 196 -3.02 13.22 -6.81
N TYR A 197 -3.35 14.33 -6.17
CA TYR A 197 -3.20 15.65 -6.75
C TYR A 197 -2.02 16.39 -6.10
N PRO A 198 -1.05 16.90 -6.91
CA PRO A 198 0.07 17.67 -6.39
C PRO A 198 -0.38 19.04 -5.90
N VAL A 199 0.28 19.55 -4.85
CA VAL A 199 0.11 20.91 -4.34
C VAL A 199 1.26 21.78 -4.87
N GLY A 200 0.99 22.54 -5.91
CA GLY A 200 2.02 23.34 -6.62
C GLY A 200 2.62 22.61 -7.81
N PRO A 201 3.61 23.21 -8.49
CA PRO A 201 4.25 22.60 -9.65
C PRO A 201 4.99 21.33 -9.22
N VAL A 202 4.70 20.20 -9.90
CA VAL A 202 5.46 18.96 -9.75
C VAL A 202 6.88 19.23 -10.21
N THR A 203 7.87 18.98 -9.35
CA THR A 203 9.30 19.13 -9.67
C THR A 203 9.72 18.02 -10.65
N GLY A 204 9.34 18.12 -11.91
CA GLY A 204 9.64 17.05 -12.87
C GLY A 204 9.27 17.37 -14.33
N GLU A 205 8.43 18.37 -14.58
CA GLU A 205 8.23 18.79 -15.96
C GLU A 205 9.49 19.48 -16.49
N LYS A 206 10.27 18.76 -17.31
CA LYS A 206 11.26 19.38 -18.18
C LYS A 206 10.52 20.45 -18.98
N ARG A 207 10.79 21.72 -18.67
CA ARG A 207 10.43 22.82 -19.56
C ARG A 207 11.18 22.59 -20.86
N GLU A 208 10.48 22.10 -21.86
CA GLU A 208 10.95 22.22 -23.26
C GLU A 208 11.13 23.70 -23.52
N GLY A 209 12.38 24.08 -23.71
CA GLY A 209 12.78 25.46 -23.90
C GLY A 209 12.15 26.03 -25.16
N ASN A 210 11.26 26.99 -24.99
CA ASN A 210 10.80 27.84 -26.03
C ASN A 210 11.97 28.80 -26.39
N VAL A 211 12.78 28.41 -27.37
CA VAL A 211 13.78 29.28 -27.95
C VAL A 211 13.06 30.27 -28.86
N SER A 212 12.67 31.41 -28.29
CA SER A 212 12.23 32.56 -29.07
C SER A 212 13.44 33.16 -29.77
N SER A 213 13.54 32.90 -31.06
CA SER A 213 14.44 33.59 -31.96
C SER A 213 14.03 35.06 -32.07
N VAL A 214 14.78 35.95 -31.42
CA VAL A 214 14.69 37.38 -31.64
C VAL A 214 15.48 37.66 -32.92
N SER A 215 14.79 37.92 -34.03
CA SER A 215 15.36 38.47 -35.24
C SER A 215 15.58 39.99 -35.05
N THR A 216 16.82 40.39 -34.92
CA THR A 216 17.24 41.78 -34.95
C THR A 216 17.25 42.22 -36.40
N THR A 217 16.31 43.09 -36.80
CA THR A 217 16.34 43.78 -38.08
C THR A 217 17.11 45.06 -37.90
N ASP A 218 18.28 45.11 -38.49
CA ASP A 218 19.12 46.29 -38.63
C ASP A 218 18.48 47.19 -39.68
N GLN A 219 18.02 48.37 -39.30
CA GLN A 219 17.70 49.46 -40.27
C GLN A 219 18.85 50.46 -40.26
N ALA A 220 19.59 50.44 -41.35
CA ALA A 220 20.52 51.49 -41.69
C ALA A 220 19.72 52.76 -41.99
N VAL A 221 20.06 53.84 -41.35
CA VAL A 221 19.67 55.22 -41.74
C VAL A 221 20.74 55.76 -42.56
N ASP A 222 20.39 56.11 -43.81
CA ASP A 222 21.20 56.82 -44.72
C ASP A 222 20.88 58.32 -44.60
N ASP A 223 21.94 59.12 -44.34
CA ASP A 223 21.88 60.57 -44.33
C ASP A 223 22.24 61.09 -45.69
N GLY A 224 21.40 61.94 -46.31
CA GLY A 224 21.62 62.82 -47.42
C GLY A 224 21.08 64.20 -47.11
#